data_b97a5bdf3b88db938990d04a95ec9cba
#
_entry.id   b97a5bdf3b88db938990d04a95ec9cba
#
_cell.length_a   1.000
_cell.length_b   1.000
_cell.length_c   1.000
_cell.angle_alpha   90.00
_cell.angle_beta   90.00
_cell.angle_gamma   90.00
#
_symmetry.space_group_name_H-M   'P 1'
#
loop_
_entity.id
_entity.type
_entity.pdbx_description
1 polymer ?
#
loop_
_entity_poly.entity_id
_entity_poly.type
_entity_poly.pdbx_seq_one_letter_code
_entity_poly.pdbx_strand_id
1 'polypeptide(L)'
;MKHHSHSNALLVELLIVVLFFMLASTVLLQLFTAARTQSQKAEDLSSATLYAQNIAETLYSGQGDGSFVSSGERFSLPGSFLTASVESTAEQMEAGTLTRYTISIFSGDELVYALPGARYEEVAP
;
A
#
# COMPACT_ATOMS: atom_id res chain seq x y z
N MET A 1 -57.25 18.91 -26.91
CA MET A 1 -56.74 18.30 -25.65
C MET A 1 -55.65 17.27 -25.85
N LYS A 2 -55.53 16.67 -27.04
CA LYS A 2 -54.47 15.70 -27.31
C LYS A 2 -53.04 16.35 -27.26
N HIS A 3 -52.93 17.64 -27.53
CA HIS A 3 -51.62 18.32 -27.54
C HIS A 3 -51.00 18.45 -26.15
N HIS A 4 -51.79 18.59 -25.11
CA HIS A 4 -51.27 18.68 -23.75
C HIS A 4 -50.71 17.36 -23.23
N SER A 5 -51.30 16.22 -23.59
CA SER A 5 -50.80 14.92 -23.16
C SER A 5 -49.51 14.55 -23.87
N HIS A 6 -49.33 14.95 -25.14
CA HIS A 6 -48.05 14.72 -25.85
C HIS A 6 -46.94 15.58 -25.30
N SER A 7 -47.25 16.83 -24.98
CA SER A 7 -46.24 17.75 -24.39
C SER A 7 -45.78 17.26 -23.00
N ASN A 8 -46.72 16.81 -22.18
CA ASN A 8 -46.39 16.27 -20.85
C ASN A 8 -45.63 14.96 -20.94
N ALA A 9 -46.00 14.08 -21.91
CA ALA A 9 -45.31 12.82 -22.10
C ALA A 9 -43.86 13.03 -22.52
N LEU A 10 -43.60 13.99 -23.43
CA LEU A 10 -42.22 14.35 -23.84
C LEU A 10 -41.43 14.93 -22.69
N LEU A 11 -42.06 15.76 -21.86
CA LEU A 11 -41.43 16.37 -20.74
C LEU A 11 -41.08 15.34 -19.68
N VAL A 12 -41.95 14.40 -19.40
CA VAL A 12 -41.70 13.28 -18.47
C VAL A 12 -40.58 12.38 -19.01
N GLU A 13 -40.62 12.07 -20.30
CA GLU A 13 -39.58 11.28 -20.94
C GLU A 13 -38.23 11.94 -20.88
N LEU A 14 -38.15 13.22 -21.15
CA LEU A 14 -36.91 14.01 -21.03
C LEU A 14 -36.40 14.00 -19.58
N LEU A 15 -37.31 14.15 -18.63
CA LEU A 15 -36.97 14.14 -17.23
C LEU A 15 -36.40 12.81 -16.77
N ILE A 16 -36.97 11.71 -17.25
CA ILE A 16 -36.48 10.36 -16.99
C ILE A 16 -35.07 10.18 -17.57
N VAL A 17 -34.86 10.63 -18.80
CA VAL A 17 -33.58 10.52 -19.49
C VAL A 17 -32.50 11.32 -18.71
N VAL A 18 -32.81 12.52 -18.30
CA VAL A 18 -31.88 13.36 -17.52
C VAL A 18 -31.56 12.71 -16.17
N LEU A 19 -32.59 12.19 -15.51
CA LEU A 19 -32.40 11.49 -14.23
C LEU A 19 -31.51 10.26 -14.41
N PHE A 20 -31.76 9.47 -15.44
CA PHE A 20 -30.95 8.28 -15.75
C PHE A 20 -29.52 8.66 -16.07
N PHE A 21 -29.34 9.73 -16.82
CA PHE A 21 -27.99 10.25 -17.16
C PHE A 21 -27.22 10.68 -15.91
N MET A 22 -27.89 11.37 -14.99
CA MET A 22 -27.29 11.77 -13.73
C MET A 22 -26.84 10.57 -12.89
N LEU A 23 -27.68 9.55 -12.79
CA LEU A 23 -27.36 8.32 -12.07
C LEU A 23 -26.16 7.59 -12.70
N ALA A 24 -26.17 7.48 -14.03
CA ALA A 24 -25.09 6.84 -14.79
C ALA A 24 -23.77 7.60 -14.60
N SER A 25 -23.79 8.92 -14.61
CA SER A 25 -22.62 9.76 -14.40
C SER A 25 -22.04 9.57 -13.00
N THR A 26 -22.89 9.47 -11.99
CA THR A 26 -22.48 9.22 -10.61
C THR A 26 -21.76 7.87 -10.48
N VAL A 27 -22.32 6.82 -11.09
CA VAL A 27 -21.72 5.48 -11.08
C VAL A 27 -20.37 5.48 -11.79
N LEU A 28 -20.28 6.14 -12.95
CA LEU A 28 -19.02 6.25 -13.69
C LEU A 28 -17.94 6.97 -12.86
N LEU A 29 -18.32 8.04 -12.19
CA LEU A 29 -17.39 8.77 -11.34
C LEU A 29 -16.89 7.90 -10.18
N GLN A 30 -17.77 7.13 -9.56
CA GLN A 30 -17.40 6.20 -8.49
C GLN A 30 -16.46 5.11 -9.02
N LEU A 31 -16.72 4.55 -10.19
CA LEU A 31 -15.85 3.55 -10.81
C LEU A 31 -14.48 4.13 -11.13
N PHE A 32 -14.44 5.33 -11.65
CA PHE A 32 -13.18 6.01 -11.95
C PHE A 32 -12.35 6.25 -10.68
N THR A 33 -13.00 6.72 -9.61
CA THR A 33 -12.34 6.94 -8.32
C THR A 33 -11.81 5.64 -7.74
N ALA A 34 -12.60 4.56 -7.80
CA ALA A 34 -12.19 3.24 -7.33
C ALA A 34 -10.99 2.70 -8.12
N ALA A 35 -11.01 2.84 -9.45
CA ALA A 35 -9.91 2.41 -10.30
C ALA A 35 -8.63 3.19 -9.99
N ARG A 36 -8.74 4.49 -9.77
CA ARG A 36 -7.60 5.33 -9.42
C ARG A 36 -7.02 4.94 -8.06
N THR A 37 -7.87 4.66 -7.09
CA THR A 37 -7.45 4.20 -5.76
C THR A 37 -6.72 2.87 -5.84
N GLN A 38 -7.23 1.93 -6.63
CA GLN A 38 -6.58 0.63 -6.85
C GLN A 38 -5.23 0.79 -7.53
N SER A 39 -5.13 1.68 -8.51
CA SER A 39 -3.87 1.96 -9.20
C SER A 39 -2.83 2.52 -8.24
N GLN A 40 -3.22 3.44 -7.36
CA GLN A 40 -2.34 3.99 -6.34
C GLN A 40 -1.88 2.92 -5.35
N LYS A 41 -2.78 2.05 -4.93
CA LYS A 41 -2.43 0.94 -4.03
C LYS A 41 -1.44 -0.01 -4.70
N ALA A 42 -1.60 -0.29 -5.98
CA ALA A 42 -0.68 -1.14 -6.73
C ALA A 42 0.71 -0.51 -6.84
N GLU A 43 0.78 0.80 -7.10
CA GLU A 43 2.04 1.54 -7.13
C GLU A 43 2.73 1.54 -5.76
N ASP A 44 1.96 1.81 -4.70
CA ASP A 44 2.48 1.80 -3.34
C ASP A 44 2.99 0.41 -2.96
N LEU A 45 2.28 -0.64 -3.32
CA LEU A 45 2.71 -2.01 -3.05
C LEU A 45 3.99 -2.36 -3.81
N SER A 46 4.08 -1.96 -5.07
CA SER A 46 5.28 -2.18 -5.88
C SER A 46 6.49 -1.46 -5.28
N SER A 47 6.33 -0.20 -4.93
CA SER A 47 7.38 0.59 -4.29
C SER A 47 7.75 0.02 -2.92
N ALA A 48 6.77 -0.37 -2.13
CA ALA A 48 6.99 -0.97 -0.82
C ALA A 48 7.77 -2.27 -0.92
N THR A 49 7.47 -3.11 -1.91
CA THR A 49 8.20 -4.35 -2.15
C THR A 49 9.66 -4.08 -2.49
N LEU A 50 9.93 -3.11 -3.35
CA LEU A 50 11.30 -2.74 -3.72
C LEU A 50 12.08 -2.21 -2.51
N TYR A 51 11.49 -1.33 -1.74
CA TYR A 51 12.13 -0.79 -0.53
C TYR A 51 12.39 -1.88 0.51
N ALA A 52 11.43 -2.78 0.72
CA ALA A 52 11.59 -3.88 1.64
C ALA A 52 12.73 -4.81 1.21
N GLN A 53 12.83 -5.10 -0.08
CA GLN A 53 13.92 -5.91 -0.63
C GLN A 53 15.28 -5.22 -0.45
N ASN A 54 15.35 -3.93 -0.71
CA ASN A 54 16.59 -3.16 -0.52
C ASN A 54 17.03 -3.16 0.95
N ILE A 55 16.10 -2.98 1.87
CA ILE A 55 16.39 -3.03 3.30
C ILE A 55 16.85 -4.45 3.69
N ALA A 56 16.19 -5.48 3.18
CA ALA A 56 16.57 -6.86 3.43
C ALA A 56 17.98 -7.16 2.94
N GLU A 57 18.32 -6.74 1.73
CA GLU A 57 19.68 -6.90 1.19
C GLU A 57 20.71 -6.21 2.06
N THR A 58 20.44 -5.01 2.52
CA THR A 58 21.33 -4.27 3.41
C THR A 58 21.51 -5.01 4.73
N LEU A 59 20.45 -5.56 5.28
CA LEU A 59 20.52 -6.34 6.53
C LEU A 59 21.27 -7.65 6.33
N TYR A 60 21.06 -8.33 5.20
CA TYR A 60 21.76 -9.57 4.89
C TYR A 60 23.25 -9.37 4.66
N SER A 61 23.62 -8.31 3.97
CA SER A 61 25.02 -8.05 3.66
C SER A 61 25.81 -7.55 4.88
N GLY A 62 25.13 -7.09 5.90
CA GLY A 62 25.77 -6.49 7.06
C GLY A 62 26.46 -5.17 6.76
N GLN A 63 26.23 -4.60 5.58
CA GLN A 63 26.85 -3.35 5.14
C GLN A 63 26.09 -2.10 5.61
N GLY A 64 24.97 -2.30 6.29
CA GLY A 64 24.23 -1.18 6.86
C GLY A 64 25.00 -0.52 8.00
N ASP A 65 24.85 0.77 8.11
CA ASP A 65 25.44 1.55 9.21
C ASP A 65 24.71 1.35 10.55
N GLY A 66 23.79 0.38 10.59
CA GLY A 66 22.97 0.14 11.77
C GLY A 66 21.79 1.08 11.92
N SER A 67 21.63 2.03 11.00
CA SER A 67 20.54 3.00 11.09
C SER A 67 19.15 2.36 10.89
N PHE A 68 19.12 1.20 10.27
CA PHE A 68 17.88 0.46 10.07
C PHE A 68 17.53 -0.48 11.24
N VAL A 69 18.47 -0.70 12.13
CA VAL A 69 18.27 -1.57 13.28
C VAL A 69 17.74 -0.75 14.44
N SER A 70 16.59 -0.18 14.25
CA SER A 70 15.91 0.46 15.35
C SER A 70 14.84 -0.47 15.90
N SER A 71 14.58 -0.33 17.16
CA SER A 71 13.60 -1.11 17.90
C SER A 71 12.16 -0.68 17.55
N GLY A 72 11.77 -0.87 16.30
CA GLY A 72 10.41 -0.60 15.85
C GLY A 72 10.09 0.85 15.53
N GLU A 73 11.07 1.73 15.51
CA GLU A 73 10.84 3.12 15.11
C GLU A 73 10.62 3.24 13.60
N ARG A 74 9.66 4.07 13.23
CA ARG A 74 9.39 4.34 11.81
C ARG A 74 10.36 5.37 11.27
N PHE A 75 10.86 5.12 10.08
CA PHE A 75 11.71 6.07 9.36
C PHE A 75 11.14 6.32 7.98
N SER A 76 11.36 7.54 7.47
CA SER A 76 10.87 7.93 6.15
C SER A 76 11.75 7.35 5.05
N LEU A 77 11.12 6.85 3.99
CA LEU A 77 11.82 6.39 2.81
C LEU A 77 12.09 7.56 1.87
N PRO A 78 13.31 7.73 1.36
CA PRO A 78 13.63 8.87 0.50
C PRO A 78 12.87 8.81 -0.83
N GLY A 79 12.30 9.94 -1.21
CA GLY A 79 11.55 10.06 -2.46
C GLY A 79 10.16 9.45 -2.45
N SER A 80 9.64 9.12 -1.28
CA SER A 80 8.36 8.43 -1.14
C SER A 80 7.61 8.96 0.08
N PHE A 81 6.30 8.82 0.05
CA PHE A 81 5.45 9.09 1.21
C PHE A 81 5.35 7.89 2.16
N LEU A 82 6.08 6.81 1.84
CA LEU A 82 6.07 5.60 2.63
C LEU A 82 7.03 5.71 3.80
N THR A 83 6.69 5.04 4.89
CA THR A 83 7.55 4.89 6.05
C THR A 83 7.81 3.41 6.29
N ALA A 84 8.94 3.12 6.90
CA ALA A 84 9.33 1.75 7.18
C ALA A 84 9.70 1.58 8.64
N SER A 85 9.48 0.40 9.17
CA SER A 85 9.99 0.03 10.48
C SER A 85 10.62 -1.35 10.39
N VAL A 86 11.68 -1.57 11.14
CA VAL A 86 12.37 -2.86 11.22
C VAL A 86 12.36 -3.30 12.66
N GLU A 87 11.73 -4.44 12.92
CA GLU A 87 11.77 -5.08 14.22
C GLU A 87 12.69 -6.30 14.13
N SER A 88 13.61 -6.43 15.04
CA SER A 88 14.54 -7.55 15.07
C SER A 88 14.52 -8.24 16.43
N THR A 89 14.62 -9.56 16.39
CA THR A 89 14.73 -10.39 17.57
C THR A 89 15.89 -11.34 17.37
N ALA A 90 16.83 -11.32 18.28
CA ALA A 90 18.00 -12.21 18.24
C ALA A 90 17.76 -13.39 19.17
N GLU A 91 18.00 -14.59 18.65
CA GLU A 91 17.94 -15.83 19.40
C GLU A 91 19.29 -16.52 19.36
N GLN A 92 19.84 -16.78 20.52
CA GLN A 92 21.14 -17.48 20.60
C GLN A 92 20.93 -18.99 20.52
N MET A 93 21.64 -19.59 19.58
CA MET A 93 21.67 -21.04 19.39
C MET A 93 23.06 -21.57 19.67
N GLU A 94 23.21 -22.90 19.80
CA GLU A 94 24.50 -23.52 20.14
C GLU A 94 25.60 -23.18 19.14
N ALA A 95 25.27 -23.06 17.86
CA ALA A 95 26.24 -22.84 16.78
C ALA A 95 26.33 -21.38 16.32
N GLY A 96 25.48 -20.48 16.83
CA GLY A 96 25.49 -19.10 16.40
C GLY A 96 24.28 -18.32 16.88
N THR A 97 24.08 -17.14 16.30
CA THR A 97 22.95 -16.28 16.61
C THR A 97 22.02 -16.18 15.41
N LEU A 98 20.75 -16.52 15.63
CA LEU A 98 19.70 -16.34 14.66
C LEU A 98 18.98 -15.02 14.92
N THR A 99 19.08 -14.09 13.99
CA THR A 99 18.37 -12.83 14.06
C THR A 99 17.17 -12.89 13.13
N ARG A 100 15.99 -12.79 13.68
CA ARG A 100 14.76 -12.67 12.91
C ARG A 100 14.37 -11.22 12.84
N TYR A 101 13.96 -10.77 11.65
CA TYR A 101 13.51 -9.40 11.48
C TYR A 101 12.24 -9.37 10.66
N THR A 102 11.46 -8.33 10.89
CA THR A 102 10.27 -8.04 10.11
C THR A 102 10.38 -6.60 9.63
N ILE A 103 10.38 -6.44 8.32
CA ILE A 103 10.39 -5.13 7.68
C ILE A 103 8.95 -4.78 7.34
N SER A 104 8.44 -3.72 7.93
CA SER A 104 7.07 -3.28 7.72
C SER A 104 7.07 -1.94 7.00
N ILE A 105 6.33 -1.85 5.91
CA ILE A 105 6.20 -0.62 5.11
C ILE A 105 4.78 -0.09 5.30
N PHE A 106 4.68 1.18 5.64
CA PHE A 106 3.40 1.83 5.92
C PHE A 106 3.17 3.00 4.97
N SER A 107 1.90 3.19 4.61
CA SER A 107 1.44 4.40 3.95
C SER A 107 0.54 5.14 4.97
N GLY A 108 1.08 6.18 5.59
CA GLY A 108 0.43 6.78 6.76
C GLY A 108 0.39 5.79 7.91
N ASP A 109 -0.79 5.47 8.38
CA ASP A 109 -1.00 4.48 9.44
C ASP A 109 -1.35 3.09 8.92
N GLU A 110 -1.51 2.94 7.61
CA GLU A 110 -1.90 1.67 6.99
C GLU A 110 -0.67 0.84 6.63
N LEU A 111 -0.66 -0.42 7.05
CA LEU A 111 0.38 -1.37 6.68
C LEU A 111 0.17 -1.79 5.23
N VAL A 112 1.15 -1.49 4.37
CA VAL A 112 1.11 -1.83 2.95
C VAL A 112 1.76 -3.18 2.67
N TYR A 113 2.91 -3.43 3.30
CA TYR A 113 3.69 -4.62 3.03
C TYR A 113 4.55 -4.98 4.25
N ALA A 114 4.67 -6.27 4.51
CA ALA A 114 5.54 -6.78 5.56
C ALA A 114 6.38 -7.92 5.00
N LEU A 115 7.69 -7.85 5.20
CA LEU A 115 8.63 -8.85 4.72
C LEU A 115 9.34 -9.46 5.93
N PRO A 116 9.05 -10.73 6.26
CA PRO A 116 9.82 -11.43 7.28
C PRO A 116 11.15 -11.93 6.72
N GLY A 117 12.18 -11.93 7.55
CA GLY A 117 13.48 -12.44 7.18
C GLY A 117 14.22 -12.98 8.38
N ALA A 118 15.30 -13.68 8.11
CA ALA A 118 16.15 -14.21 9.16
C ALA A 118 17.60 -14.21 8.68
N ARG A 119 18.51 -13.88 9.56
CA ARG A 119 19.94 -13.95 9.32
C ARG A 119 20.59 -14.81 10.39
N TYR A 120 21.37 -15.76 9.96
CA TYR A 120 22.13 -16.62 10.86
C TYR A 120 23.60 -16.24 10.81
N GLU A 121 24.16 -15.94 11.97
CA GLU A 121 25.59 -15.70 12.11
C GLU A 121 26.21 -16.82 12.93
N GLU A 122 27.15 -17.54 12.32
CA GLU A 122 27.89 -18.54 13.03
C GLU A 122 28.86 -17.88 14.02
N VAL A 123 28.96 -18.49 15.19
CA VAL A 123 29.99 -18.07 16.15
C VAL A 123 31.31 -18.57 15.60
N ALA A 124 32.25 -17.65 15.41
CA ALA A 124 33.58 -18.01 14.97
C ALA A 124 34.25 -18.92 16.01
N PRO A 125 34.87 -20.04 15.58
CA PRO A 125 35.56 -20.95 16.52
C PRO A 125 36.75 -20.32 17.19
#